data_9d012b6be55cbc514745ec701530b4f4
#
_entry.id   9d012b6be55cbc514745ec701530b4f4
#
_cell.length_a   1.000
_cell.length_b   1.000
_cell.length_c   1.000
_cell.angle_alpha   90.00
_cell.angle_beta   90.00
_cell.angle_gamma   90.00
#
_symmetry.space_group_name_H-M   'P 1'
#
loop_
_entity.id
_entity.type
_entity.pdbx_description
1 polymer ?
#
loop_
_entity_poly.entity_id
_entity_poly.type
_entity_poly.pdbx_seq_one_letter_code
_entity_poly.pdbx_strand_id
1 'polypeptide(L)'
;MKKHRAHTAHWANQLILLTGLLFCMASVHAQAPAPATLRAEVHKPLTAAQEAMKNNQMDQALSLTREALSVSQLTPVERAFVMRTQAAAAVRAKNWDLAIESLEFLVTSPDVPQADKRSMLESLMNASLQKKDNARAVKWGRQYLQDGGTNPGIRLAMIQTLSVMGEHKQVLQEVQEKMRLDAAAGQKTPEQELRLMAISYRQLKDDAGYMSTLQRLVHDYPSKAYWMEVIGRMSQQPGLTPRQELNLYRLLEQTGNMEEVDEYVEMANLATKAGLPAEALRVLNKGFDQGILGKGADAAAHNKLRADTQKKSQEDARGFAQLEKSAKDAATWTAVADVYFSQQNWTAAHAAYVKALEFGSSRRENELRLHDAISLFQLGQKDSARQQWAAIKGEAVWSDMAKLWTILGR
;
A
#
# COMPACT_ATOMS: atom_id res chain seq x y z
N MET A 1 -28.55 3.42 -12.10
CA MET A 1 -27.25 3.89 -11.58
C MET A 1 -27.49 5.06 -10.63
N LYS A 2 -27.87 4.77 -9.40
CA LYS A 2 -27.93 5.74 -8.30
C LYS A 2 -26.55 5.74 -7.64
N LYS A 3 -26.06 6.93 -7.34
CA LYS A 3 -24.78 7.26 -6.75
C LYS A 3 -24.42 6.30 -5.62
N HIS A 4 -23.55 5.32 -5.89
CA HIS A 4 -22.72 4.80 -4.82
C HIS A 4 -21.99 5.99 -4.24
N ARG A 5 -22.34 6.38 -3.02
CA ARG A 5 -21.50 7.29 -2.25
C ARG A 5 -20.14 6.65 -2.18
N ALA A 6 -19.20 7.26 -2.85
CA ALA A 6 -17.82 6.89 -2.68
C ALA A 6 -17.55 6.88 -1.17
N HIS A 7 -17.40 5.70 -0.58
CA HIS A 7 -16.70 5.55 0.67
C HIS A 7 -15.25 5.92 0.36
N THR A 8 -15.04 7.25 0.19
CA THR A 8 -13.71 7.82 0.07
C THR A 8 -12.98 7.38 1.32
N ALA A 9 -11.98 6.56 1.09
CA ALA A 9 -11.16 5.96 2.11
C ALA A 9 -10.76 6.97 3.19
N HIS A 10 -11.47 6.95 4.32
CA HIS A 10 -11.15 7.73 5.53
C HIS A 10 -9.72 7.47 6.04
N TRP A 11 -9.09 6.38 5.58
CA TRP A 11 -7.72 6.06 5.95
C TRP A 11 -6.67 7.06 5.42
N ALA A 12 -6.98 7.76 4.33
CA ALA A 12 -6.05 8.75 3.76
C ALA A 12 -5.87 9.99 4.64
N ASN A 13 -6.83 10.30 5.53
CA ASN A 13 -6.78 11.47 6.40
C ASN A 13 -6.24 11.19 7.82
N GLN A 14 -6.02 9.93 8.20
CA GLN A 14 -5.53 9.59 9.55
C GLN A 14 -4.01 9.50 9.66
N LEU A 15 -3.26 9.94 8.67
CA LEU A 15 -1.80 9.77 8.61
C LEU A 15 -0.99 10.91 9.23
N ILE A 16 -1.61 11.87 9.91
CA ILE A 16 -0.90 12.97 10.59
C ILE A 16 -1.08 12.82 12.10
N LEU A 17 -0.66 11.70 12.64
CA LEU A 17 -0.22 11.62 14.02
C LEU A 17 1.25 11.23 13.99
N LEU A 18 2.10 12.25 14.10
CA LEU A 18 3.49 12.15 14.52
C LEU A 18 3.50 11.44 15.90
N THR A 19 3.43 10.11 15.88
CA THR A 19 3.83 9.33 17.05
C THR A 19 5.31 9.58 17.22
N GLY A 20 5.64 10.32 18.29
CA GLY A 20 7.00 10.54 18.70
C GLY A 20 7.73 9.20 18.80
N LEU A 21 8.68 8.98 17.90
CA LEU A 21 9.70 7.97 18.06
C LEU A 21 10.52 8.34 19.29
N LEU A 22 10.15 7.72 20.42
CA LEU A 22 11.06 7.59 21.56
C LEU A 22 12.21 6.69 21.09
N PHE A 23 13.23 7.34 20.53
CA PHE A 23 14.49 6.69 20.24
C PHE A 23 15.18 6.37 21.56
N CYS A 24 15.28 5.08 21.88
CA CYS A 24 16.27 4.57 22.82
C CYS A 24 17.63 5.02 22.31
N MET A 25 18.22 6.03 22.96
CA MET A 25 19.61 6.39 22.81
C MET A 25 20.43 5.18 23.28
N ALA A 26 20.82 4.30 22.35
CA ALA A 26 21.91 3.39 22.58
C ALA A 26 23.14 4.28 22.85
N SER A 27 23.61 4.24 24.08
CA SER A 27 24.83 4.93 24.51
C SER A 27 26.01 4.32 23.73
N VAL A 28 26.32 4.87 22.59
CA VAL A 28 27.57 4.59 21.91
C VAL A 28 28.65 5.29 22.73
N HIS A 29 29.25 4.57 23.67
CA HIS A 29 30.55 4.89 24.22
C HIS A 29 31.62 4.61 23.16
N ALA A 30 31.64 5.40 22.10
CA ALA A 30 32.84 5.51 21.31
C ALA A 30 33.85 6.32 22.17
N GLN A 31 34.78 5.61 22.79
CA GLN A 31 36.00 6.23 23.24
C GLN A 31 36.67 6.89 22.03
N ALA A 32 36.43 8.22 21.86
CA ALA A 32 37.21 8.98 20.93
C ALA A 32 38.70 8.85 21.35
N PRO A 33 39.65 8.60 20.41
CA PRO A 33 41.05 8.65 20.73
C PRO A 33 41.30 9.96 21.44
N ALA A 34 42.02 9.90 22.57
CA ALA A 34 42.32 11.07 23.38
C ALA A 34 42.92 12.16 22.48
N PRO A 35 42.35 13.36 22.45
CA PRO A 35 42.84 14.42 21.58
C PRO A 35 44.22 14.84 22.06
N ALA A 36 45.26 14.33 21.43
CA ALA A 36 46.64 14.59 21.77
C ALA A 36 47.06 16.05 21.59
N THR A 37 46.14 16.98 21.24
CA THR A 37 46.53 18.32 20.78
C THR A 37 45.52 19.44 21.08
N LEU A 38 44.63 19.30 22.06
CA LEU A 38 43.82 20.45 22.49
C LEU A 38 44.63 21.35 23.42
N ARG A 39 44.73 22.64 23.07
CA ARG A 39 45.34 23.62 23.97
C ARG A 39 44.56 23.76 25.28
N ALA A 40 45.23 24.08 26.39
CA ALA A 40 44.62 24.16 27.70
C ALA A 40 43.45 25.16 27.77
N GLU A 41 43.53 26.26 27.02
CA GLU A 41 42.52 27.31 26.92
C GLU A 41 41.20 26.80 26.27
N VAL A 42 41.29 25.80 25.40
CA VAL A 42 40.13 25.13 24.77
C VAL A 42 39.68 23.95 25.60
N HIS A 43 40.61 23.17 26.12
CA HIS A 43 40.34 21.96 26.88
C HIS A 43 39.54 22.21 28.16
N LYS A 44 39.95 23.26 28.93
CA LYS A 44 39.31 23.58 30.21
C LYS A 44 37.81 23.90 30.09
N PRO A 45 37.35 24.86 29.26
CA PRO A 45 35.92 25.12 29.09
C PRO A 45 35.20 23.97 28.43
N LEU A 46 35.84 23.20 27.55
CA LEU A 46 35.23 22.05 26.90
C LEU A 46 34.90 20.91 27.89
N THR A 47 35.86 20.61 28.79
CA THR A 47 35.67 19.63 29.87
C THR A 47 34.58 20.09 30.85
N ALA A 48 34.55 21.35 31.21
CA ALA A 48 33.50 21.93 32.05
C ALA A 48 32.12 21.86 31.35
N ALA A 49 32.05 22.06 30.02
CA ALA A 49 30.83 21.92 29.26
C ALA A 49 30.30 20.47 29.29
N GLN A 50 31.20 19.50 29.13
CA GLN A 50 30.81 18.06 29.20
C GLN A 50 30.32 17.70 30.60
N GLU A 51 30.90 18.23 31.66
CA GLU A 51 30.44 18.01 33.03
C GLU A 51 29.07 18.68 33.29
N ALA A 52 28.88 19.90 32.80
CA ALA A 52 27.57 20.56 32.85
C ALA A 52 26.50 19.75 32.12
N MET A 53 26.84 19.15 30.96
CA MET A 53 25.92 18.23 30.25
C MET A 53 25.56 16.99 31.06
N LYS A 54 26.49 16.38 31.79
CA LYS A 54 26.23 15.24 32.68
C LYS A 54 25.25 15.64 33.80
N ASN A 55 25.42 16.84 34.33
CA ASN A 55 24.57 17.40 35.37
C ASN A 55 23.26 18.01 34.85
N ASN A 56 22.93 17.78 33.55
CA ASN A 56 21.75 18.31 32.90
C ASN A 56 21.61 19.84 32.85
N GLN A 57 22.76 20.56 32.95
CA GLN A 57 22.87 22.02 32.94
C GLN A 57 23.18 22.53 31.53
N MET A 58 22.21 22.40 30.62
CA MET A 58 22.44 22.63 29.18
C MET A 58 22.77 24.05 28.84
N ASP A 59 22.17 25.06 29.49
CA ASP A 59 22.46 26.46 29.23
C ASP A 59 23.94 26.81 29.65
N GLN A 60 24.41 26.25 30.76
CA GLN A 60 25.80 26.37 31.17
C GLN A 60 26.75 25.68 30.20
N ALA A 61 26.38 24.46 29.73
CA ALA A 61 27.15 23.75 28.72
C ALA A 61 27.29 24.57 27.43
N LEU A 62 26.22 25.17 26.95
CA LEU A 62 26.20 26.03 25.77
C LEU A 62 27.02 27.31 25.98
N SER A 63 27.00 27.91 27.17
CA SER A 63 27.85 29.06 27.50
C SER A 63 29.33 28.71 27.46
N LEU A 64 29.71 27.58 28.06
CA LEU A 64 31.07 27.08 28.06
C LEU A 64 31.59 26.70 26.66
N THR A 65 30.74 26.17 25.79
CA THR A 65 31.13 25.91 24.39
C THR A 65 31.34 27.21 23.61
N ARG A 66 30.59 28.30 23.89
CA ARG A 66 30.83 29.63 23.30
C ARG A 66 32.14 30.21 23.79
N GLU A 67 32.47 30.04 25.08
CA GLU A 67 33.78 30.44 25.64
C GLU A 67 34.92 29.71 24.91
N ALA A 68 34.81 28.38 24.74
CA ALA A 68 35.81 27.61 24.00
C ALA A 68 35.96 28.08 22.55
N LEU A 69 34.82 28.45 21.87
CA LEU A 69 34.87 28.99 20.50
C LEU A 69 35.45 30.37 20.39
N SER A 70 35.51 31.16 21.49
CA SER A 70 36.09 32.50 21.52
C SER A 70 37.61 32.50 21.64
N VAL A 71 38.22 31.35 21.90
CA VAL A 71 39.68 31.21 21.94
C VAL A 71 40.27 31.55 20.57
N SER A 72 41.28 32.43 20.56
CA SER A 72 41.91 32.90 19.33
C SER A 72 42.59 31.77 18.56
N GLN A 73 42.55 31.82 17.23
CA GLN A 73 43.26 30.89 16.33
C GLN A 73 42.98 29.40 16.63
N LEU A 74 41.74 29.03 16.81
CA LEU A 74 41.35 27.62 16.92
C LEU A 74 41.83 26.84 15.69
N THR A 75 42.51 25.73 15.95
CA THR A 75 42.78 24.76 14.86
C THR A 75 41.47 24.14 14.36
N PRO A 76 41.42 23.62 13.11
CA PRO A 76 40.25 22.93 12.60
C PRO A 76 39.78 21.77 13.51
N VAL A 77 40.74 21.02 14.07
CA VAL A 77 40.50 19.94 15.01
C VAL A 77 39.88 20.45 16.31
N GLU A 78 40.42 21.49 16.93
CA GLU A 78 39.87 22.11 18.14
C GLU A 78 38.44 22.58 17.90
N ARG A 79 38.21 23.29 16.80
CA ARG A 79 36.87 23.77 16.41
C ARG A 79 35.89 22.61 16.26
N ALA A 80 36.28 21.51 15.60
CA ALA A 80 35.44 20.34 15.43
C ALA A 80 35.04 19.68 16.76
N PHE A 81 35.98 19.61 17.74
CA PHE A 81 35.68 19.10 19.08
C PHE A 81 34.68 19.98 19.82
N VAL A 82 34.86 21.31 19.79
CA VAL A 82 33.94 22.23 20.43
C VAL A 82 32.55 22.17 19.77
N MET A 83 32.49 22.20 18.43
CA MET A 83 31.24 22.10 17.67
C MET A 83 30.51 20.79 17.95
N ARG A 84 31.23 19.68 18.14
CA ARG A 84 30.62 18.38 18.50
C ARG A 84 29.94 18.45 19.88
N THR A 85 30.61 19.03 20.88
CA THR A 85 30.04 19.22 22.22
C THR A 85 28.88 20.20 22.19
N GLN A 86 29.01 21.31 21.44
CA GLN A 86 27.93 22.28 21.26
C GLN A 86 26.69 21.67 20.61
N ALA A 87 26.87 20.88 19.53
CA ALA A 87 25.79 20.19 18.87
C ALA A 87 25.03 19.26 19.83
N ALA A 88 25.77 18.46 20.61
CA ALA A 88 25.19 17.56 21.60
C ALA A 88 24.42 18.30 22.70
N ALA A 89 24.96 19.38 23.21
CA ALA A 89 24.30 20.24 24.21
C ALA A 89 23.06 20.92 23.62
N ALA A 90 23.16 21.45 22.40
CA ALA A 90 22.06 22.12 21.71
C ALA A 90 20.88 21.18 21.40
N VAL A 91 21.15 19.95 20.96
CA VAL A 91 20.11 18.91 20.76
C VAL A 91 19.39 18.61 22.08
N ARG A 92 20.11 18.43 23.18
CA ARG A 92 19.53 18.17 24.50
C ARG A 92 18.76 19.36 25.05
N ALA A 93 19.24 20.60 24.77
CA ALA A 93 18.55 21.84 25.10
C ALA A 93 17.35 22.13 24.19
N LYS A 94 17.14 21.37 23.15
CA LYS A 94 16.16 21.63 22.06
C LYS A 94 16.40 23.00 21.38
N ASN A 95 17.63 23.48 21.40
CA ASN A 95 18.06 24.65 20.62
C ASN A 95 18.40 24.20 19.20
N TRP A 96 17.36 24.04 18.38
CA TRP A 96 17.48 23.43 17.05
C TRP A 96 18.31 24.26 16.08
N ASP A 97 18.28 25.59 16.20
CA ASP A 97 19.11 26.49 15.38
C ASP A 97 20.59 26.23 15.59
N LEU A 98 21.03 26.25 16.84
CA LEU A 98 22.42 26.02 17.18
C LEU A 98 22.87 24.58 16.93
N ALA A 99 21.93 23.61 17.12
CA ALA A 99 22.19 22.20 16.78
C ALA A 99 22.45 22.03 15.28
N ILE A 100 21.62 22.64 14.45
CA ILE A 100 21.74 22.58 12.98
C ILE A 100 23.07 23.26 12.55
N GLU A 101 23.34 24.45 13.00
CA GLU A 101 24.59 25.19 12.70
C GLU A 101 25.82 24.35 13.01
N SER A 102 25.88 23.82 14.24
CA SER A 102 27.03 23.03 14.70
C SER A 102 27.20 21.73 13.92
N LEU A 103 26.06 21.02 13.63
CA LEU A 103 26.08 19.78 12.87
C LEU A 103 26.45 20.03 11.40
N GLU A 104 25.93 21.10 10.77
CA GLU A 104 26.29 21.45 9.38
C GLU A 104 27.77 21.71 9.24
N PHE A 105 28.36 22.44 10.18
CA PHE A 105 29.82 22.63 10.23
C PHE A 105 30.56 21.29 10.25
N LEU A 106 30.11 20.36 11.10
CA LEU A 106 30.79 19.07 11.28
C LEU A 106 30.68 18.18 10.04
N VAL A 107 29.49 18.05 9.42
CA VAL A 107 29.31 17.18 8.27
C VAL A 107 29.96 17.69 7.00
N THR A 108 30.21 19.02 6.93
CA THR A 108 30.91 19.65 5.80
C THR A 108 32.42 19.77 6.00
N SER A 109 32.93 19.62 7.25
CA SER A 109 34.34 19.69 7.55
C SER A 109 35.13 18.51 6.95
N PRO A 110 36.25 18.75 6.26
CA PRO A 110 37.11 17.68 5.78
C PRO A 110 37.83 16.93 6.93
N ASP A 111 37.98 17.57 8.07
CA ASP A 111 38.70 17.02 9.23
C ASP A 111 37.86 16.03 10.05
N VAL A 112 36.57 15.92 9.76
CA VAL A 112 35.66 14.95 10.41
C VAL A 112 35.65 13.64 9.61
N PRO A 113 35.99 12.50 10.24
CA PRO A 113 35.94 11.20 9.56
C PRO A 113 34.57 10.89 8.99
N GLN A 114 34.51 10.30 7.77
CA GLN A 114 33.26 9.97 7.10
C GLN A 114 32.39 8.99 7.92
N ALA A 115 33.01 8.10 8.68
CA ALA A 115 32.28 7.19 9.57
C ALA A 115 31.47 7.94 10.65
N ASP A 116 32.01 9.06 11.17
CA ASP A 116 31.33 9.88 12.17
C ASP A 116 30.22 10.74 11.57
N LYS A 117 30.40 11.18 10.32
CA LYS A 117 29.43 12.06 9.64
C LYS A 117 28.06 11.44 9.51
N ARG A 118 27.94 10.11 9.34
CA ARG A 118 26.63 9.46 9.19
C ARG A 118 25.71 9.67 10.39
N SER A 119 26.20 9.50 11.61
CA SER A 119 25.40 9.76 12.81
C SER A 119 25.03 11.24 12.98
N MET A 120 25.92 12.13 12.53
CA MET A 120 25.68 13.58 12.54
C MET A 120 24.64 13.99 11.50
N LEU A 121 24.63 13.38 10.30
CA LEU A 121 23.62 13.58 9.27
C LEU A 121 22.23 13.13 9.75
N GLU A 122 22.14 12.01 10.45
CA GLU A 122 20.91 11.57 11.08
C GLU A 122 20.40 12.58 12.13
N SER A 123 21.29 13.06 13.00
CA SER A 123 20.97 14.08 14.01
C SER A 123 20.56 15.41 13.36
N LEU A 124 21.22 15.78 12.28
CA LEU A 124 20.97 17.02 11.54
C LEU A 124 19.60 16.97 10.82
N MET A 125 19.27 15.84 10.20
CA MET A 125 17.93 15.64 9.65
C MET A 125 16.87 15.75 10.74
N ASN A 126 17.04 15.07 11.87
CA ASN A 126 16.10 15.11 12.99
C ASN A 126 15.93 16.52 13.56
N ALA A 127 17.02 17.26 13.78
CA ALA A 127 16.98 18.65 14.25
C ALA A 127 16.22 19.56 13.25
N SER A 128 16.44 19.36 11.95
CA SER A 128 15.75 20.08 10.88
C SER A 128 14.24 19.79 10.89
N LEU A 129 13.85 18.53 11.11
CA LEU A 129 12.42 18.14 11.26
C LEU A 129 11.78 18.80 12.48
N GLN A 130 12.48 18.82 13.63
CA GLN A 130 11.99 19.48 14.85
C GLN A 130 11.80 20.99 14.65
N LYS A 131 12.66 21.61 13.85
CA LYS A 131 12.53 23.02 13.45
C LYS A 131 11.46 23.24 12.36
N LYS A 132 10.90 22.19 11.78
CA LYS A 132 9.99 22.22 10.62
C LYS A 132 10.67 22.77 9.33
N ASP A 133 11.98 22.66 9.24
CA ASP A 133 12.74 22.95 8.03
C ASP A 133 12.81 21.69 7.17
N ASN A 134 11.68 21.44 6.51
CA ASN A 134 11.48 20.22 5.72
C ASN A 134 12.48 20.09 4.56
N ALA A 135 12.82 21.21 3.91
CA ALA A 135 13.77 21.20 2.80
C ALA A 135 15.18 20.76 3.27
N ARG A 136 15.61 21.29 4.40
CA ARG A 136 16.88 20.92 5.01
C ARG A 136 16.89 19.47 5.50
N ALA A 137 15.79 19.01 6.10
CA ALA A 137 15.65 17.63 6.53
C ALA A 137 15.78 16.65 5.34
N VAL A 138 15.12 16.93 4.22
CA VAL A 138 15.24 16.11 2.99
C VAL A 138 16.66 16.13 2.44
N LYS A 139 17.31 17.30 2.40
CA LYS A 139 18.69 17.44 1.94
C LYS A 139 19.63 16.50 2.72
N TRP A 140 19.57 16.53 4.03
CA TRP A 140 20.49 15.78 4.88
C TRP A 140 20.13 14.30 5.01
N GLY A 141 18.84 13.96 4.93
CA GLY A 141 18.39 12.58 4.81
C GLY A 141 18.90 11.92 3.52
N ARG A 142 18.85 12.65 2.40
CA ARG A 142 19.39 12.17 1.11
C ARG A 142 20.90 11.98 1.17
N GLN A 143 21.64 12.91 1.76
CA GLN A 143 23.08 12.79 1.97
C GLN A 143 23.42 11.57 2.83
N TYR A 144 22.66 11.34 3.91
CA TYR A 144 22.81 10.15 4.75
C TYR A 144 22.71 8.85 3.95
N LEU A 145 21.72 8.75 3.07
CA LEU A 145 21.52 7.56 2.23
C LEU A 145 22.63 7.41 1.17
N GLN A 146 23.09 8.51 0.58
CA GLN A 146 24.20 8.52 -0.39
C GLN A 146 25.52 8.08 0.27
N ASP A 147 25.74 8.44 1.53
CA ASP A 147 26.90 8.05 2.31
C ASP A 147 26.82 6.60 2.86
N GLY A 148 25.86 5.82 2.36
CA GLY A 148 25.69 4.41 2.75
C GLY A 148 25.01 4.22 4.10
N GLY A 149 24.24 5.19 4.57
CA GLY A 149 23.41 5.06 5.76
C GLY A 149 22.30 3.99 5.58
N THR A 150 22.14 3.13 6.58
CA THR A 150 21.24 1.96 6.52
C THR A 150 20.04 2.04 7.45
N ASN A 151 19.89 3.10 8.24
CA ASN A 151 18.72 3.27 9.12
C ASN A 151 17.46 3.45 8.29
N PRO A 152 16.50 2.47 8.30
CA PRO A 152 15.29 2.55 7.49
C PRO A 152 14.37 3.71 7.91
N GLY A 153 14.46 4.15 9.17
CA GLY A 153 13.69 5.28 9.68
C GLY A 153 14.03 6.60 8.99
N ILE A 154 15.28 6.80 8.55
CA ILE A 154 15.70 8.01 7.83
C ILE A 154 15.01 8.08 6.45
N ARG A 155 15.00 6.99 5.69
CA ARG A 155 14.33 6.96 4.39
C ARG A 155 12.83 7.20 4.55
N LEU A 156 12.19 6.52 5.51
CA LEU A 156 10.76 6.70 5.77
C LEU A 156 10.43 8.15 6.16
N ALA A 157 11.19 8.74 7.11
CA ALA A 157 11.00 10.13 7.51
C ALA A 157 11.20 11.12 6.34
N MET A 158 12.16 10.84 5.45
CA MET A 158 12.37 11.64 4.24
C MET A 158 11.18 11.53 3.28
N ILE A 159 10.66 10.32 3.03
CA ILE A 159 9.49 10.09 2.17
C ILE A 159 8.25 10.80 2.74
N GLN A 160 8.02 10.70 4.06
CA GLN A 160 6.94 11.40 4.73
C GLN A 160 7.07 12.92 4.60
N THR A 161 8.28 13.44 4.78
CA THR A 161 8.56 14.87 4.65
C THR A 161 8.30 15.36 3.22
N LEU A 162 8.76 14.63 2.21
CA LEU A 162 8.47 14.91 0.80
C LEU A 162 6.96 14.91 0.52
N SER A 163 6.22 13.97 1.11
CA SER A 163 4.77 13.90 0.97
C SER A 163 4.07 15.13 1.58
N VAL A 164 4.52 15.58 2.77
CA VAL A 164 4.02 16.80 3.41
C VAL A 164 4.34 18.07 2.60
N MET A 165 5.50 18.09 1.93
CA MET A 165 5.88 19.18 1.02
C MET A 165 5.12 19.17 -0.32
N GLY A 166 4.33 18.12 -0.62
CA GLY A 166 3.67 17.96 -1.91
C GLY A 166 4.61 17.50 -3.04
N GLU A 167 5.81 17.07 -2.73
CA GLU A 167 6.82 16.63 -3.67
C GLU A 167 6.57 15.19 -4.15
N HIS A 168 5.35 14.95 -4.64
CA HIS A 168 4.84 13.60 -4.95
C HIS A 168 5.70 12.82 -5.94
N LYS A 169 6.30 13.48 -6.94
CA LYS A 169 7.22 12.80 -7.87
C LYS A 169 8.45 12.25 -7.17
N GLN A 170 8.99 13.00 -6.21
CA GLN A 170 10.14 12.56 -5.41
C GLN A 170 9.74 11.44 -4.45
N VAL A 171 8.54 11.47 -3.87
CA VAL A 171 8.00 10.35 -3.07
C VAL A 171 7.99 9.06 -3.91
N LEU A 172 7.47 9.12 -5.14
CA LEU A 172 7.44 7.95 -6.02
C LEU A 172 8.84 7.40 -6.30
N GLN A 173 9.80 8.26 -6.59
CA GLN A 173 11.20 7.85 -6.83
C GLN A 173 11.81 7.14 -5.61
N GLU A 174 11.65 7.70 -4.42
CA GLU A 174 12.21 7.13 -3.19
C GLU A 174 11.53 5.80 -2.81
N VAL A 175 10.22 5.68 -2.98
CA VAL A 175 9.50 4.43 -2.70
C VAL A 175 9.85 3.37 -3.75
N GLN A 176 9.95 3.70 -5.03
CA GLN A 176 10.37 2.77 -6.07
C GLN A 176 11.78 2.23 -5.84
N GLU A 177 12.72 3.08 -5.43
CA GLU A 177 14.06 2.63 -5.06
C GLU A 177 14.03 1.72 -3.81
N LYS A 178 13.21 2.05 -2.80
CA LYS A 178 13.00 1.19 -1.65
C LYS A 178 12.44 -0.18 -2.06
N MET A 179 11.44 -0.20 -2.94
CA MET A 179 10.86 -1.45 -3.48
C MET A 179 11.92 -2.31 -4.19
N ARG A 180 12.81 -1.67 -4.96
CA ARG A 180 13.92 -2.36 -5.64
C ARG A 180 14.89 -2.99 -4.63
N LEU A 181 15.26 -2.25 -3.59
CA LEU A 181 16.15 -2.73 -2.52
C LEU A 181 15.52 -3.88 -1.73
N ASP A 182 14.24 -3.74 -1.38
CA ASP A 182 13.50 -4.80 -0.65
C ASP A 182 13.39 -6.08 -1.47
N ALA A 183 13.06 -5.95 -2.75
CA ALA A 183 12.97 -7.08 -3.66
C ALA A 183 14.33 -7.81 -3.79
N ALA A 184 15.42 -7.06 -3.89
CA ALA A 184 16.77 -7.63 -3.91
C ALA A 184 17.14 -8.35 -2.60
N ALA A 185 16.58 -7.92 -1.47
CA ALA A 185 16.75 -8.54 -0.15
C ALA A 185 15.72 -9.64 0.15
N GLY A 186 14.80 -9.95 -0.78
CA GLY A 186 13.69 -10.90 -0.55
C GLY A 186 12.68 -10.40 0.49
N GLN A 187 12.58 -9.09 0.71
CA GLN A 187 11.71 -8.46 1.69
C GLN A 187 10.49 -7.81 1.02
N LYS A 188 9.42 -7.67 1.78
CA LYS A 188 8.26 -6.86 1.35
C LYS A 188 8.51 -5.41 1.68
N THR A 189 8.17 -4.52 0.74
CA THR A 189 8.15 -3.08 1.02
C THR A 189 7.08 -2.79 2.09
N PRO A 190 7.41 -2.07 3.16
CA PRO A 190 6.46 -1.81 4.23
C PRO A 190 5.17 -1.12 3.73
N GLU A 191 4.05 -1.47 4.36
CA GLU A 191 2.73 -0.96 3.99
C GLU A 191 2.66 0.57 3.95
N GLN A 192 3.32 1.22 4.91
CA GLN A 192 3.29 2.68 5.04
C GLN A 192 3.89 3.39 3.81
N GLU A 193 4.99 2.86 3.25
CA GLU A 193 5.60 3.41 2.05
C GLU A 193 4.72 3.18 0.82
N LEU A 194 4.11 2.00 0.68
CA LEU A 194 3.14 1.75 -0.40
C LEU A 194 1.91 2.67 -0.30
N ARG A 195 1.45 2.97 0.91
CA ARG A 195 0.37 3.94 1.12
C ARG A 195 0.76 5.36 0.70
N LEU A 196 1.97 5.80 1.02
CA LEU A 196 2.48 7.10 0.58
C LEU A 196 2.62 7.16 -0.95
N MET A 197 3.03 6.05 -1.57
CA MET A 197 3.06 5.89 -3.02
C MET A 197 1.66 6.02 -3.63
N ALA A 198 0.66 5.33 -3.08
CA ALA A 198 -0.73 5.42 -3.52
C ALA A 198 -1.27 6.86 -3.42
N ILE A 199 -1.03 7.54 -2.27
CA ILE A 199 -1.40 8.95 -2.09
C ILE A 199 -0.76 9.81 -3.17
N SER A 200 0.53 9.60 -3.47
CA SER A 200 1.26 10.40 -4.44
C SER A 200 0.75 10.21 -5.85
N TYR A 201 0.45 8.98 -6.31
CA TYR A 201 -0.18 8.73 -7.60
C TYR A 201 -1.55 9.42 -7.70
N ARG A 202 -2.36 9.36 -6.63
CA ARG A 202 -3.67 10.03 -6.59
C ARG A 202 -3.53 11.55 -6.71
N GLN A 203 -2.58 12.17 -6.03
CA GLN A 203 -2.33 13.61 -6.13
C GLN A 203 -1.83 14.04 -7.52
N LEU A 204 -1.07 13.17 -8.18
CA LEU A 204 -0.60 13.36 -9.53
C LEU A 204 -1.66 13.00 -10.60
N LYS A 205 -2.84 12.51 -10.18
CA LYS A 205 -3.91 12.02 -11.07
C LYS A 205 -3.45 10.88 -12.00
N ASP A 206 -2.51 10.07 -11.53
CA ASP A 206 -2.05 8.87 -12.22
C ASP A 206 -2.87 7.67 -11.72
N ASP A 207 -4.01 7.43 -12.37
CA ASP A 207 -4.94 6.35 -12.00
C ASP A 207 -4.31 4.96 -12.25
N ALA A 208 -3.45 4.82 -13.24
CA ALA A 208 -2.77 3.55 -13.54
C ALA A 208 -1.75 3.20 -12.44
N GLY A 209 -0.92 4.15 -12.03
CA GLY A 209 0.02 4.00 -10.92
C GLY A 209 -0.70 3.74 -9.60
N TYR A 210 -1.81 4.44 -9.35
CA TYR A 210 -2.64 4.24 -8.17
C TYR A 210 -3.20 2.81 -8.13
N MET A 211 -3.82 2.34 -9.22
CA MET A 211 -4.40 0.99 -9.32
C MET A 211 -3.33 -0.09 -9.13
N SER A 212 -2.16 0.05 -9.77
CA SER A 212 -1.04 -0.88 -9.61
C SER A 212 -0.57 -0.96 -8.15
N THR A 213 -0.53 0.19 -7.46
CA THR A 213 -0.16 0.25 -6.04
C THR A 213 -1.22 -0.38 -5.14
N LEU A 214 -2.52 -0.20 -5.44
CA LEU A 214 -3.60 -0.87 -4.72
C LEU A 214 -3.54 -2.40 -4.90
N GLN A 215 -3.29 -2.89 -6.10
CA GLN A 215 -3.09 -4.32 -6.36
C GLN A 215 -1.92 -4.86 -5.54
N ARG A 216 -0.83 -4.09 -5.41
CA ARG A 216 0.30 -4.46 -4.56
C ARG A 216 -0.06 -4.46 -3.07
N LEU A 217 -0.83 -3.47 -2.60
CA LEU A 217 -1.33 -3.43 -1.22
C LEU A 217 -2.23 -4.61 -0.90
N VAL A 218 -3.18 -4.94 -1.79
CA VAL A 218 -4.03 -6.13 -1.64
C VAL A 218 -3.21 -7.41 -1.60
N HIS A 219 -2.15 -7.48 -2.42
CA HIS A 219 -1.26 -8.63 -2.49
C HIS A 219 -0.43 -8.83 -1.22
N ASP A 220 0.22 -7.78 -0.73
CA ASP A 220 1.20 -7.87 0.36
C ASP A 220 0.55 -7.70 1.74
N TYR A 221 -0.53 -6.94 1.82
CA TYR A 221 -1.24 -6.53 3.03
C TYR A 221 -2.76 -6.60 2.86
N PRO A 222 -3.32 -7.80 2.57
CA PRO A 222 -4.74 -7.94 2.28
C PRO A 222 -5.59 -7.42 3.44
N SER A 223 -6.51 -6.52 3.11
CA SER A 223 -7.50 -5.99 4.04
C SER A 223 -8.81 -5.69 3.32
N LYS A 224 -9.93 -5.68 4.06
CA LYS A 224 -11.22 -5.28 3.52
C LYS A 224 -11.13 -3.91 2.83
N ALA A 225 -10.48 -2.94 3.47
CA ALA A 225 -10.37 -1.58 2.93
C ALA A 225 -9.68 -1.52 1.55
N TYR A 226 -8.62 -2.30 1.35
CA TYR A 226 -7.93 -2.35 0.06
C TYR A 226 -8.73 -3.10 -0.99
N TRP A 227 -9.41 -4.20 -0.63
CA TRP A 227 -10.31 -4.90 -1.54
C TRP A 227 -11.47 -4.02 -1.99
N MET A 228 -12.13 -3.32 -1.07
CA MET A 228 -13.22 -2.40 -1.38
C MET A 228 -12.77 -1.25 -2.28
N GLU A 229 -11.59 -0.68 -2.02
CA GLU A 229 -11.06 0.42 -2.84
C GLU A 229 -10.72 -0.06 -4.26
N VAL A 230 -10.03 -1.20 -4.43
CA VAL A 230 -9.67 -1.67 -5.77
C VAL A 230 -10.88 -2.09 -6.59
N ILE A 231 -11.85 -2.81 -5.98
CA ILE A 231 -13.09 -3.22 -6.66
C ILE A 231 -13.94 -1.99 -6.98
N GLY A 232 -14.10 -1.06 -6.03
CA GLY A 232 -14.83 0.19 -6.23
C GLY A 232 -14.25 1.06 -7.35
N ARG A 233 -12.93 1.11 -7.48
CA ARG A 233 -12.27 1.81 -8.61
C ARG A 233 -12.52 1.11 -9.93
N MET A 234 -12.48 -0.21 -9.96
CA MET A 234 -12.79 -0.95 -11.18
C MET A 234 -14.26 -0.76 -11.60
N SER A 235 -15.20 -0.74 -10.66
CA SER A 235 -16.62 -0.54 -10.96
C SER A 235 -16.95 0.88 -11.47
N GLN A 236 -16.08 1.85 -11.24
CA GLN A 236 -16.24 3.22 -11.74
C GLN A 236 -15.63 3.44 -13.14
N GLN A 237 -14.99 2.44 -13.72
CA GLN A 237 -14.41 2.58 -15.06
C GLN A 237 -15.54 2.77 -16.09
N PRO A 238 -15.41 3.75 -17.02
CA PRO A 238 -16.42 3.98 -18.03
C PRO A 238 -16.50 2.81 -19.02
N GLY A 239 -17.72 2.47 -19.43
CA GLY A 239 -17.96 1.48 -20.47
C GLY A 239 -17.91 0.03 -20.00
N LEU A 240 -18.00 -0.24 -18.70
CA LEU A 240 -18.17 -1.60 -18.20
C LEU A 240 -19.45 -2.23 -18.75
N THR A 241 -19.33 -3.45 -19.24
CA THR A 241 -20.49 -4.25 -19.61
C THR A 241 -21.15 -4.86 -18.37
N PRO A 242 -22.46 -5.19 -18.40
CA PRO A 242 -23.13 -5.87 -17.28
C PRO A 242 -22.45 -7.18 -16.85
N ARG A 243 -21.79 -7.88 -17.78
CA ARG A 243 -21.03 -9.11 -17.46
C ARG A 243 -19.73 -8.80 -16.72
N GLN A 244 -19.04 -7.72 -17.05
CA GLN A 244 -17.86 -7.27 -16.32
C GLN A 244 -18.25 -6.81 -14.91
N GLU A 245 -19.35 -6.07 -14.77
CA GLU A 245 -19.89 -5.68 -13.46
C GLU A 245 -20.23 -6.91 -12.61
N LEU A 246 -20.89 -7.92 -13.17
CA LEU A 246 -21.18 -9.18 -12.47
C LEU A 246 -19.91 -9.87 -11.96
N ASN A 247 -18.84 -9.86 -12.75
CA ASN A 247 -17.57 -10.45 -12.32
C ASN A 247 -16.88 -9.67 -11.20
N LEU A 248 -17.07 -8.34 -11.10
CA LEU A 248 -16.62 -7.56 -9.95
C LEU A 248 -17.42 -7.93 -8.69
N TYR A 249 -18.73 -8.12 -8.78
CA TYR A 249 -19.54 -8.60 -7.65
C TYR A 249 -19.15 -10.01 -7.20
N ARG A 250 -18.82 -10.91 -8.14
CA ARG A 250 -18.28 -12.25 -7.80
C ARG A 250 -16.98 -12.15 -7.01
N LEU A 251 -16.11 -11.23 -7.40
CA LEU A 251 -14.87 -10.95 -6.67
C LEU A 251 -15.17 -10.37 -5.28
N LEU A 252 -16.11 -9.44 -5.18
CA LEU A 252 -16.58 -8.87 -3.92
C LEU A 252 -17.18 -9.96 -3.00
N GLU A 253 -17.99 -10.85 -3.55
CA GLU A 253 -18.54 -11.99 -2.81
C GLU A 253 -17.45 -12.94 -2.32
N GLN A 254 -16.48 -13.28 -3.17
CA GLN A 254 -15.39 -14.20 -2.85
C GLN A 254 -14.45 -13.65 -1.78
N THR A 255 -14.27 -12.34 -1.72
CA THR A 255 -13.47 -11.68 -0.67
C THR A 255 -14.22 -11.53 0.65
N GLY A 256 -15.49 -11.92 0.72
CA GLY A 256 -16.33 -11.80 1.92
C GLY A 256 -16.71 -10.37 2.26
N ASN A 257 -16.68 -9.46 1.30
CA ASN A 257 -16.89 -8.03 1.53
C ASN A 257 -18.29 -7.54 1.09
N MET A 258 -19.20 -8.43 0.70
CA MET A 258 -20.61 -8.08 0.45
C MET A 258 -21.36 -7.90 1.78
N GLU A 259 -21.80 -6.69 2.09
CA GLU A 259 -22.46 -6.35 3.34
C GLU A 259 -23.69 -5.45 3.16
N GLU A 260 -23.84 -4.82 1.97
CA GLU A 260 -24.90 -3.86 1.71
C GLU A 260 -26.06 -4.48 0.92
N VAL A 261 -27.28 -4.04 1.21
CA VAL A 261 -28.52 -4.50 0.51
C VAL A 261 -28.38 -4.37 -1.00
N ASP A 262 -27.91 -3.22 -1.46
CA ASP A 262 -27.80 -2.93 -2.90
C ASP A 262 -26.82 -3.87 -3.61
N GLU A 263 -25.79 -4.37 -2.93
CA GLU A 263 -24.80 -5.30 -3.50
C GLU A 263 -25.44 -6.65 -3.83
N TYR A 264 -26.26 -7.19 -2.94
CA TYR A 264 -26.98 -8.44 -3.16
C TYR A 264 -28.04 -8.31 -4.25
N VAL A 265 -28.80 -7.21 -4.23
CA VAL A 265 -29.86 -6.94 -5.19
C VAL A 265 -29.28 -6.73 -6.59
N GLU A 266 -28.22 -5.91 -6.72
CA GLU A 266 -27.61 -5.62 -8.01
C GLU A 266 -26.91 -6.85 -8.60
N MET A 267 -26.15 -7.61 -7.79
CA MET A 267 -25.55 -8.86 -8.25
C MET A 267 -26.61 -9.84 -8.76
N ALA A 268 -27.74 -10.00 -8.06
CA ALA A 268 -28.82 -10.88 -8.49
C ALA A 268 -29.48 -10.39 -9.78
N ASN A 269 -29.65 -9.07 -9.94
CA ASN A 269 -30.20 -8.50 -11.17
C ASN A 269 -29.24 -8.71 -12.35
N LEU A 270 -27.95 -8.49 -12.17
CA LEU A 270 -26.92 -8.72 -13.19
C LEU A 270 -26.85 -10.20 -13.59
N ALA A 271 -26.88 -11.11 -12.62
CA ALA A 271 -26.89 -12.54 -12.86
C ALA A 271 -28.15 -12.96 -13.64
N THR A 272 -29.32 -12.41 -13.27
CA THR A 272 -30.59 -12.68 -14.00
C THR A 272 -30.52 -12.18 -15.45
N LYS A 273 -30.00 -10.97 -15.68
CA LYS A 273 -29.77 -10.39 -17.03
C LYS A 273 -28.78 -11.20 -17.85
N ALA A 274 -27.80 -11.82 -17.19
CA ALA A 274 -26.82 -12.69 -17.84
C ALA A 274 -27.38 -14.09 -18.20
N GLY A 275 -28.62 -14.39 -17.81
CA GLY A 275 -29.23 -15.71 -18.01
C GLY A 275 -28.78 -16.73 -16.95
N LEU A 276 -28.46 -16.31 -15.75
CA LEU A 276 -27.92 -17.13 -14.67
C LEU A 276 -28.82 -17.06 -13.42
N PRO A 277 -30.11 -17.45 -13.51
CA PRO A 277 -31.05 -17.29 -12.39
C PRO A 277 -30.70 -18.17 -11.18
N ALA A 278 -29.96 -19.26 -11.37
CA ALA A 278 -29.47 -20.08 -10.25
C ALA A 278 -28.45 -19.31 -9.37
N GLU A 279 -27.53 -18.58 -9.98
CA GLU A 279 -26.61 -17.71 -9.26
C GLU A 279 -27.36 -16.57 -8.56
N ALA A 280 -28.28 -15.93 -9.27
CA ALA A 280 -29.10 -14.86 -8.71
C ALA A 280 -29.86 -15.32 -7.46
N LEU A 281 -30.47 -16.50 -7.50
CA LEU A 281 -31.22 -17.11 -6.38
C LEU A 281 -30.28 -17.42 -5.21
N ARG A 282 -29.11 -17.99 -5.48
CA ARG A 282 -28.09 -18.29 -4.49
C ARG A 282 -27.65 -17.02 -3.73
N VAL A 283 -27.37 -15.95 -4.47
CA VAL A 283 -26.96 -14.65 -3.88
C VAL A 283 -28.06 -14.05 -3.03
N LEU A 284 -29.31 -14.05 -3.52
CA LEU A 284 -30.45 -13.58 -2.74
C LEU A 284 -30.65 -14.40 -1.46
N ASN A 285 -30.62 -15.72 -1.54
CA ASN A 285 -30.77 -16.61 -0.37
C ASN A 285 -29.68 -16.28 0.67
N LYS A 286 -28.41 -16.12 0.24
CA LYS A 286 -27.31 -15.75 1.12
C LYS A 286 -27.58 -14.41 1.84
N GLY A 287 -28.10 -13.40 1.11
CA GLY A 287 -28.46 -12.11 1.72
C GLY A 287 -29.59 -12.22 2.75
N PHE A 288 -30.59 -13.10 2.49
CA PHE A 288 -31.65 -13.41 3.44
C PHE A 288 -31.12 -14.16 4.66
N ASP A 289 -30.28 -15.17 4.47
CA ASP A 289 -29.70 -15.99 5.55
C ASP A 289 -28.83 -15.17 6.50
N GLN A 290 -28.13 -14.19 5.95
CA GLN A 290 -27.35 -13.23 6.73
C GLN A 290 -28.19 -12.11 7.35
N GLY A 291 -29.49 -12.07 7.02
CA GLY A 291 -30.42 -11.06 7.52
C GLY A 291 -30.16 -9.65 6.99
N ILE A 292 -29.46 -9.53 5.85
CA ILE A 292 -29.26 -8.29 5.11
C ILE A 292 -30.49 -7.95 4.29
N LEU A 293 -31.06 -8.94 3.62
CA LEU A 293 -32.32 -8.82 2.84
C LEU A 293 -33.55 -9.20 3.66
N GLY A 294 -34.72 -8.80 3.19
CA GLY A 294 -36.01 -9.17 3.79
C GLY A 294 -36.40 -8.38 5.02
N LYS A 295 -35.77 -7.26 5.28
CA LYS A 295 -36.04 -6.37 6.43
C LYS A 295 -36.33 -4.93 5.95
N GLY A 296 -36.93 -4.16 6.84
CA GLY A 296 -37.20 -2.74 6.60
C GLY A 296 -38.28 -2.47 5.55
N ALA A 297 -38.26 -1.28 4.95
CA ALA A 297 -39.26 -0.81 4.00
C ALA A 297 -39.27 -1.62 2.69
N ASP A 298 -38.11 -2.17 2.29
CA ASP A 298 -37.95 -2.89 1.03
C ASP A 298 -38.16 -4.42 1.18
N ALA A 299 -38.55 -4.91 2.35
CA ALA A 299 -38.74 -6.32 2.64
C ALA A 299 -39.68 -7.02 1.63
N ALA A 300 -40.76 -6.38 1.26
CA ALA A 300 -41.73 -6.92 0.29
C ALA A 300 -41.13 -7.04 -1.12
N ALA A 301 -40.33 -6.05 -1.55
CA ALA A 301 -39.64 -6.05 -2.82
C ALA A 301 -38.54 -7.13 -2.87
N HIS A 302 -37.79 -7.31 -1.80
CA HIS A 302 -36.79 -8.38 -1.69
C HIS A 302 -37.42 -9.78 -1.76
N ASN A 303 -38.53 -10.00 -1.05
CA ASN A 303 -39.28 -11.27 -1.09
C ASN A 303 -39.84 -11.57 -2.48
N LYS A 304 -40.40 -10.54 -3.14
CA LYS A 304 -40.88 -10.67 -4.52
C LYS A 304 -39.73 -11.01 -5.48
N LEU A 305 -38.62 -10.30 -5.41
CA LEU A 305 -37.44 -10.55 -6.25
C LEU A 305 -36.94 -11.98 -6.07
N ARG A 306 -36.85 -12.48 -4.83
CA ARG A 306 -36.45 -13.86 -4.55
C ARG A 306 -37.43 -14.86 -5.14
N ALA A 307 -38.75 -14.67 -4.98
CA ALA A 307 -39.76 -15.56 -5.50
C ALA A 307 -39.77 -15.61 -7.05
N ASP A 308 -39.67 -14.44 -7.70
CA ASP A 308 -39.58 -14.34 -9.16
C ASP A 308 -38.30 -15.01 -9.70
N THR A 309 -37.19 -14.84 -9.01
CA THR A 309 -35.89 -15.45 -9.35
C THR A 309 -35.95 -16.98 -9.16
N GLN A 310 -36.58 -17.46 -8.10
CA GLN A 310 -36.77 -18.90 -7.86
C GLN A 310 -37.57 -19.55 -8.98
N LYS A 311 -38.64 -18.90 -9.43
CA LYS A 311 -39.43 -19.39 -10.56
C LYS A 311 -38.61 -19.50 -11.83
N LYS A 312 -37.84 -18.44 -12.16
CA LYS A 312 -36.94 -18.45 -13.33
C LYS A 312 -35.86 -19.53 -13.23
N SER A 313 -35.27 -19.72 -12.05
CA SER A 313 -34.29 -20.80 -11.86
C SER A 313 -34.85 -22.18 -12.05
N GLN A 314 -36.11 -22.43 -11.65
CA GLN A 314 -36.79 -23.70 -11.88
C GLN A 314 -37.14 -23.92 -13.36
N GLU A 315 -37.53 -22.86 -14.06
CA GLU A 315 -37.82 -22.90 -15.51
C GLU A 315 -36.55 -23.20 -16.29
N ASP A 316 -35.45 -22.54 -15.99
CA ASP A 316 -34.13 -22.73 -16.60
C ASP A 316 -33.62 -24.16 -16.39
N ALA A 317 -33.73 -24.69 -15.17
CA ALA A 317 -33.32 -26.06 -14.84
C ALA A 317 -34.06 -27.13 -15.68
N ARG A 318 -35.31 -26.90 -16.04
CA ARG A 318 -36.08 -27.84 -16.89
C ARG A 318 -35.56 -27.91 -18.32
N GLY A 319 -35.02 -26.78 -18.84
CA GLY A 319 -34.49 -26.72 -20.22
C GLY A 319 -33.02 -27.16 -20.32
N PHE A 320 -32.32 -27.24 -19.21
CA PHE A 320 -30.87 -27.40 -19.19
C PHE A 320 -30.38 -28.71 -19.84
N ALA A 321 -31.00 -29.83 -19.54
CA ALA A 321 -30.64 -31.13 -20.14
C ALA A 321 -30.71 -31.12 -21.66
N GLN A 322 -31.68 -30.40 -22.24
CA GLN A 322 -31.81 -30.26 -23.70
C GLN A 322 -30.75 -29.35 -24.28
N LEU A 323 -30.43 -28.24 -23.57
CA LEU A 323 -29.32 -27.33 -23.93
C LEU A 323 -27.97 -28.09 -23.98
N GLU A 324 -27.66 -28.86 -22.95
CA GLU A 324 -26.42 -29.65 -22.89
C GLU A 324 -26.36 -30.69 -24.02
N LYS A 325 -27.44 -31.44 -24.25
CA LYS A 325 -27.50 -32.44 -25.31
C LYS A 325 -27.34 -31.84 -26.72
N SER A 326 -27.77 -30.60 -26.91
CA SER A 326 -27.71 -29.91 -28.22
C SER A 326 -26.41 -29.11 -28.42
N ALA A 327 -25.51 -29.03 -27.42
CA ALA A 327 -24.28 -28.25 -27.51
C ALA A 327 -23.31 -28.86 -28.54
N LYS A 328 -22.96 -28.03 -29.55
CA LYS A 328 -22.14 -28.46 -30.70
C LYS A 328 -21.18 -27.39 -31.22
N ASP A 329 -21.14 -26.24 -30.62
CA ASP A 329 -20.29 -25.10 -30.97
C ASP A 329 -19.83 -24.30 -29.73
N ALA A 330 -18.92 -23.36 -29.94
CA ALA A 330 -18.40 -22.53 -28.86
C ALA A 330 -19.49 -21.79 -28.08
N ALA A 331 -20.51 -21.28 -28.74
CA ALA A 331 -21.56 -20.49 -28.10
C ALA A 331 -22.44 -21.34 -27.18
N THR A 332 -22.88 -22.52 -27.66
CA THR A 332 -23.71 -23.44 -26.89
C THR A 332 -22.94 -24.09 -25.74
N TRP A 333 -21.68 -24.49 -25.93
CA TRP A 333 -20.81 -24.95 -24.83
C TRP A 333 -20.54 -23.86 -23.79
N THR A 334 -20.40 -22.57 -24.22
CA THR A 334 -20.32 -21.45 -23.29
C THR A 334 -21.59 -21.34 -22.44
N ALA A 335 -22.77 -21.46 -23.04
CA ALA A 335 -24.02 -21.39 -22.30
C ALA A 335 -24.15 -22.54 -21.28
N VAL A 336 -23.77 -23.77 -21.67
CA VAL A 336 -23.74 -24.93 -20.76
C VAL A 336 -22.74 -24.67 -19.61
N ALA A 337 -21.55 -24.19 -19.91
CA ALA A 337 -20.52 -23.88 -18.90
C ALA A 337 -20.99 -22.80 -17.92
N ASP A 338 -21.60 -21.73 -18.41
CA ASP A 338 -22.15 -20.65 -17.60
C ASP A 338 -23.23 -21.14 -16.64
N VAL A 339 -24.10 -22.06 -17.06
CA VAL A 339 -25.13 -22.68 -16.19
C VAL A 339 -24.48 -23.53 -15.10
N TYR A 340 -23.54 -24.41 -15.44
CA TYR A 340 -22.80 -25.19 -14.45
C TYR A 340 -22.04 -24.29 -13.45
N PHE A 341 -21.42 -23.24 -13.95
CA PHE A 341 -20.73 -22.26 -13.12
C PHE A 341 -21.69 -21.57 -12.14
N SER A 342 -22.87 -21.15 -12.62
CA SER A 342 -23.91 -20.52 -11.81
C SER A 342 -24.44 -21.42 -10.68
N GLN A 343 -24.44 -22.74 -10.94
CA GLN A 343 -24.80 -23.78 -9.98
C GLN A 343 -23.64 -24.21 -9.06
N GLN A 344 -22.47 -23.64 -9.23
CA GLN A 344 -21.22 -24.02 -8.52
C GLN A 344 -20.80 -25.47 -8.78
N ASN A 345 -21.24 -26.06 -9.88
CA ASN A 345 -20.74 -27.35 -10.33
C ASN A 345 -19.41 -27.18 -11.07
N TRP A 346 -18.36 -26.94 -10.29
CA TRP A 346 -17.05 -26.52 -10.80
C TRP A 346 -16.43 -27.53 -11.76
N THR A 347 -16.60 -28.83 -11.50
CA THR A 347 -16.05 -29.88 -12.35
C THR A 347 -16.72 -29.86 -13.74
N ALA A 348 -18.03 -29.79 -13.80
CA ALA A 348 -18.75 -29.74 -15.07
C ALA A 348 -18.56 -28.40 -15.80
N ALA A 349 -18.46 -27.28 -15.03
CA ALA A 349 -18.19 -25.96 -15.57
C ALA A 349 -16.82 -25.93 -16.26
N HIS A 350 -15.75 -26.40 -15.58
CA HIS A 350 -14.41 -26.52 -16.17
C HIS A 350 -14.43 -27.34 -17.46
N ALA A 351 -15.01 -28.56 -17.43
CA ALA A 351 -15.08 -29.43 -18.63
C ALA A 351 -15.80 -28.75 -19.80
N ALA A 352 -16.87 -28.00 -19.52
CA ALA A 352 -17.65 -27.32 -20.55
C ALA A 352 -16.91 -26.06 -21.07
N TYR A 353 -16.21 -25.30 -20.23
CA TYR A 353 -15.37 -24.18 -20.67
C TYR A 353 -14.22 -24.64 -21.55
N VAL A 354 -13.55 -25.75 -21.20
CA VAL A 354 -12.51 -26.35 -22.07
C VAL A 354 -13.05 -26.64 -23.44
N LYS A 355 -14.22 -27.34 -23.56
CA LYS A 355 -14.88 -27.60 -24.84
C LYS A 355 -15.19 -26.30 -25.60
N ALA A 356 -15.74 -25.28 -24.91
CA ALA A 356 -16.03 -24.00 -25.54
C ALA A 356 -14.77 -23.32 -26.14
N LEU A 357 -13.66 -23.41 -25.43
CA LEU A 357 -12.38 -22.84 -25.87
C LEU A 357 -11.75 -23.65 -27.02
N GLU A 358 -11.91 -24.98 -27.04
CA GLU A 358 -11.44 -25.85 -28.13
C GLU A 358 -12.13 -25.55 -29.47
N PHE A 359 -13.42 -25.16 -29.47
CA PHE A 359 -14.12 -24.71 -30.69
C PHE A 359 -13.62 -23.40 -31.26
N GLY A 360 -12.73 -22.68 -30.52
CA GLY A 360 -12.00 -21.49 -31.00
C GLY A 360 -12.69 -20.17 -30.63
N SER A 361 -12.21 -19.11 -31.25
CA SER A 361 -12.43 -17.72 -30.88
C SER A 361 -13.88 -17.35 -30.57
N SER A 362 -14.15 -17.09 -29.31
CA SER A 362 -15.38 -16.47 -28.82
C SER A 362 -15.08 -14.99 -28.54
N ARG A 363 -16.03 -14.08 -28.83
CA ARG A 363 -15.98 -12.69 -28.38
C ARG A 363 -15.89 -12.58 -26.86
N ARG A 364 -16.09 -13.68 -26.13
CA ARG A 364 -16.08 -13.80 -24.67
C ARG A 364 -14.85 -14.57 -24.15
N GLU A 365 -13.80 -14.75 -24.95
CA GLU A 365 -12.67 -15.62 -24.59
C GLU A 365 -12.05 -15.26 -23.23
N ASN A 366 -11.81 -13.98 -22.96
CA ASN A 366 -11.27 -13.55 -21.66
C ASN A 366 -12.21 -13.88 -20.50
N GLU A 367 -13.51 -13.73 -20.68
CA GLU A 367 -14.51 -14.12 -19.68
C GLU A 367 -14.52 -15.64 -19.45
N LEU A 368 -14.49 -16.42 -20.54
CA LEU A 368 -14.45 -17.88 -20.44
C LEU A 368 -13.21 -18.36 -19.69
N ARG A 369 -12.05 -17.82 -20.03
CA ARG A 369 -10.77 -18.11 -19.32
C ARG A 369 -10.82 -17.70 -17.87
N LEU A 370 -11.43 -16.55 -17.54
CA LEU A 370 -11.61 -16.12 -16.17
C LEU A 370 -12.48 -17.12 -15.38
N HIS A 371 -13.63 -17.53 -15.94
CA HIS A 371 -14.54 -18.44 -15.27
C HIS A 371 -14.00 -19.88 -15.18
N ASP A 372 -13.29 -20.35 -16.21
CA ASP A 372 -12.57 -21.62 -16.16
C ASP A 372 -11.53 -21.64 -15.04
N ALA A 373 -10.74 -20.59 -14.96
CA ALA A 373 -9.74 -20.44 -13.91
C ALA A 373 -10.36 -20.34 -12.50
N ILE A 374 -11.51 -19.66 -12.37
CA ILE A 374 -12.26 -19.64 -11.10
C ILE A 374 -12.75 -21.04 -10.76
N SER A 375 -13.25 -21.81 -11.74
CA SER A 375 -13.68 -23.19 -11.53
C SER A 375 -12.51 -24.08 -11.05
N LEU A 376 -11.34 -23.98 -11.68
CA LEU A 376 -10.13 -24.67 -11.26
C LEU A 376 -9.68 -24.27 -9.84
N PHE A 377 -9.77 -22.99 -9.52
CA PHE A 377 -9.44 -22.47 -8.18
C PHE A 377 -10.38 -23.08 -7.12
N GLN A 378 -11.68 -23.13 -7.37
CA GLN A 378 -12.66 -23.72 -6.47
C GLN A 378 -12.48 -25.24 -6.31
N LEU A 379 -11.91 -25.91 -7.31
CA LEU A 379 -11.51 -27.32 -7.25
C LEU A 379 -10.17 -27.53 -6.53
N GLY A 380 -9.52 -26.48 -6.03
CA GLY A 380 -8.21 -26.56 -5.37
C GLY A 380 -7.03 -26.66 -6.35
N GLN A 381 -7.26 -26.60 -7.67
CA GLN A 381 -6.25 -26.69 -8.72
C GLN A 381 -5.59 -25.30 -8.96
N LYS A 382 -4.95 -24.77 -7.94
CA LYS A 382 -4.45 -23.38 -7.91
C LYS A 382 -3.43 -23.08 -9.00
N ASP A 383 -2.53 -24.00 -9.32
CA ASP A 383 -1.50 -23.78 -10.36
C ASP A 383 -2.11 -23.67 -11.74
N SER A 384 -3.05 -24.55 -12.07
CA SER A 384 -3.81 -24.48 -13.34
C SER A 384 -4.63 -23.20 -13.43
N ALA A 385 -5.29 -22.80 -12.35
CA ALA A 385 -6.01 -21.53 -12.28
C ALA A 385 -5.10 -20.33 -12.58
N ARG A 386 -3.92 -20.27 -11.96
CA ARG A 386 -2.93 -19.21 -12.21
C ARG A 386 -2.46 -19.15 -13.66
N GLN A 387 -2.25 -20.30 -14.30
CA GLN A 387 -1.89 -20.36 -15.72
C GLN A 387 -3.00 -19.79 -16.62
N GLN A 388 -4.24 -20.13 -16.36
CA GLN A 388 -5.40 -19.62 -17.12
C GLN A 388 -5.58 -18.10 -16.91
N TRP A 389 -5.47 -17.59 -15.67
CA TRP A 389 -5.53 -16.16 -15.43
C TRP A 389 -4.39 -15.40 -16.12
N ALA A 390 -3.17 -15.95 -16.15
CA ALA A 390 -2.03 -15.35 -16.83
C ALA A 390 -2.18 -15.33 -18.37
N ALA A 391 -3.02 -16.19 -18.92
CA ALA A 391 -3.32 -16.22 -20.35
C ALA A 391 -4.30 -15.12 -20.80
N ILE A 392 -5.01 -14.47 -19.86
CA ILE A 392 -5.95 -13.38 -20.14
C ILE A 392 -5.17 -12.14 -20.55
N LYS A 393 -5.40 -11.67 -21.79
CA LYS A 393 -4.68 -10.55 -22.41
C LYS A 393 -5.67 -9.60 -23.11
N GLY A 394 -5.17 -8.41 -23.43
CA GLY A 394 -5.93 -7.43 -24.22
C GLY A 394 -6.68 -6.45 -23.34
N GLU A 395 -7.99 -6.59 -23.17
CA GLU A 395 -8.81 -5.64 -22.42
C GLU A 395 -8.36 -5.51 -20.96
N ALA A 396 -8.04 -4.26 -20.55
CA ALA A 396 -7.47 -3.95 -19.24
C ALA A 396 -8.34 -4.50 -18.08
N VAL A 397 -9.67 -4.37 -18.19
CA VAL A 397 -10.62 -4.80 -17.16
C VAL A 397 -10.49 -6.31 -16.85
N TRP A 398 -10.44 -7.16 -17.88
CA TRP A 398 -10.29 -8.61 -17.70
C TRP A 398 -8.92 -8.96 -17.12
N SER A 399 -7.87 -8.30 -17.60
CA SER A 399 -6.50 -8.50 -17.10
C SER A 399 -6.38 -8.09 -15.63
N ASP A 400 -7.01 -7.00 -15.22
CA ASP A 400 -6.98 -6.55 -13.83
C ASP A 400 -7.81 -7.46 -12.91
N MET A 401 -8.97 -7.93 -13.37
CA MET A 401 -9.74 -8.97 -12.65
C MET A 401 -8.92 -10.23 -12.44
N ALA A 402 -8.25 -10.72 -13.49
CA ALA A 402 -7.40 -11.91 -13.43
C ALA A 402 -6.25 -11.75 -12.41
N LYS A 403 -5.62 -10.57 -12.36
CA LYS A 403 -4.59 -10.28 -11.33
C LYS A 403 -5.16 -10.37 -9.92
N LEU A 404 -6.35 -9.81 -9.68
CA LEU A 404 -6.99 -9.83 -8.36
C LEU A 404 -7.38 -11.26 -7.95
N TRP A 405 -7.92 -12.06 -8.86
CA TRP A 405 -8.17 -13.49 -8.62
C TRP A 405 -6.89 -14.27 -8.36
N THR A 406 -5.78 -13.94 -9.06
CA THR A 406 -4.47 -14.54 -8.81
C THR A 406 -3.97 -14.24 -7.38
N ILE A 407 -4.26 -13.04 -6.86
CA ILE A 407 -3.92 -12.67 -5.48
C ILE A 407 -4.70 -13.53 -4.47
N LEU A 408 -5.98 -13.79 -4.72
CA LEU A 408 -6.81 -14.68 -3.89
C LEU A 408 -6.36 -16.16 -3.97
N GLY A 409 -5.85 -16.60 -5.11
CA GLY A 409 -5.45 -17.98 -5.39
C GLY A 409 -4.10 -18.42 -4.78
N ARG A 410 -3.49 -17.63 -3.91
CA ARG A 410 -2.18 -17.91 -3.27
C ARG A 410 -2.23 -18.88 -2.12
#